data_d442f0d963c959399e5fa51ac3890ecf
#
_entry.id   d442f0d963c959399e5fa51ac3890ecf
#
_cell.length_a   1.000
_cell.length_b   1.000
_cell.length_c   1.000
_cell.angle_alpha   90.00
_cell.angle_beta   90.00
_cell.angle_gamma   90.00
#
_symmetry.space_group_name_H-M   'P 1'
#
loop_
_entity.id
_entity.type
_entity.pdbx_description
1 polymer ?
#
loop_
_entity_poly.entity_id
_entity_poly.type
_entity_poly.pdbx_seq_one_letter_code
_entity_poly.pdbx_strand_id
1 'polypeptide(L)'
;MTESELLEKTWFYRFPLPSGAVTPSYHGGELDAVHSTRAAMMRKAIGAHFGGKPIASAVDLASHQGWFSWQLVENGVQQVTGIEPRSEHVADARAVIAAMGLSERIRFEQCDVHDSSPERFGTHPLVLCFGLIYHLENPIGALRRARALTAPGGLCLVETQVVPGMRGFVDWGNHRFVRPLKGSFGIIDETAEVHAAEASTLGICLAPDTEGLLWILQAIGFTDVALIEPPADGYEQHVYGKRVMVRCTAPAA
;
A
#
# COMPACT_ATOMS: atom_id res chain seq x y z
N MET A 1 -5.91 -7.46 24.37
CA MET A 1 -4.55 -7.93 24.75
C MET A 1 -3.92 -6.86 25.62
N THR A 2 -3.29 -7.29 26.71
CA THR A 2 -2.44 -6.44 27.55
C THR A 2 -1.10 -6.17 26.84
N GLU A 3 -0.35 -5.19 27.32
CA GLU A 3 0.98 -4.90 26.75
C GLU A 3 1.95 -6.07 26.92
N SER A 4 1.86 -6.84 28.02
CA SER A 4 2.62 -8.07 28.23
C SER A 4 2.33 -9.13 27.15
N GLU A 5 1.05 -9.35 26.86
CA GLU A 5 0.64 -10.31 25.80
C GLU A 5 1.10 -9.87 24.41
N LEU A 6 1.15 -8.53 24.13
CA LEU A 6 1.69 -8.01 22.89
C LEU A 6 3.20 -8.26 22.76
N LEU A 7 3.95 -8.21 23.86
CA LEU A 7 5.39 -8.46 23.90
C LEU A 7 5.75 -9.95 23.81
N GLU A 8 4.84 -10.85 24.20
CA GLU A 8 5.02 -12.30 24.06
C GLU A 8 4.75 -12.80 22.64
N LYS A 9 4.00 -12.03 21.83
CA LYS A 9 3.69 -12.34 20.44
C LYS A 9 4.76 -11.76 19.52
N THR A 10 5.09 -12.49 18.44
CA THR A 10 5.92 -11.98 17.36
C THR A 10 5.08 -11.33 16.25
N TRP A 11 5.54 -10.21 15.72
CA TRP A 11 4.84 -9.35 14.78
C TRP A 11 5.59 -9.26 13.44
N PHE A 12 4.89 -8.88 12.40
CA PHE A 12 5.55 -8.47 11.16
C PHE A 12 6.20 -7.09 11.31
N TYR A 13 5.48 -6.16 11.93
CA TYR A 13 5.96 -4.81 12.22
C TYR A 13 6.40 -4.66 13.67
N ARG A 14 7.23 -3.66 13.92
CA ARG A 14 7.62 -3.23 15.25
C ARG A 14 6.81 -2.02 15.68
N PHE A 15 6.01 -2.16 16.73
CA PHE A 15 5.19 -1.09 17.29
C PHE A 15 5.80 -0.58 18.58
N PRO A 16 6.01 0.75 18.73
CA PRO A 16 6.33 1.32 20.02
C PRO A 16 5.09 1.30 20.92
N LEU A 17 5.24 0.79 22.13
CA LEU A 17 4.16 0.71 23.11
C LEU A 17 4.26 1.88 24.12
N PRO A 18 3.16 2.22 24.83
CA PRO A 18 3.18 3.34 25.80
C PRO A 18 4.22 3.21 26.92
N SER A 19 4.60 2.00 27.32
CA SER A 19 5.69 1.76 28.27
C SER A 19 7.08 2.14 27.75
N GLY A 20 7.21 2.39 26.45
CA GLY A 20 8.50 2.56 25.75
C GLY A 20 9.08 1.26 25.22
N ALA A 21 8.46 0.11 25.51
CA ALA A 21 8.84 -1.16 24.89
C ALA A 21 8.44 -1.18 23.39
N VAL A 22 9.05 -2.08 22.63
CA VAL A 22 8.76 -2.26 21.20
C VAL A 22 8.40 -3.73 20.97
N THR A 23 7.32 -3.97 20.22
CA THR A 23 6.91 -5.34 19.90
C THR A 23 8.02 -6.09 19.14
N PRO A 24 8.28 -7.37 19.47
CA PRO A 24 9.28 -8.17 18.76
C PRO A 24 8.78 -8.53 17.35
N SER A 25 9.69 -8.47 16.35
CA SER A 25 9.40 -8.90 14.98
C SER A 25 10.02 -10.25 14.69
N TYR A 26 9.30 -11.13 13.98
CA TYR A 26 9.83 -12.41 13.53
C TYR A 26 10.92 -12.28 12.45
N HIS A 27 11.08 -11.10 11.84
CA HIS A 27 12.19 -10.77 10.95
C HIS A 27 13.39 -10.15 11.67
N GLY A 28 13.38 -10.07 13.00
CA GLY A 28 14.52 -9.56 13.78
C GLY A 28 14.98 -8.14 13.43
N GLY A 29 14.13 -7.34 12.76
CA GLY A 29 14.45 -5.98 12.30
C GLY A 29 14.99 -5.88 10.87
N GLU A 30 15.16 -6.98 10.15
CA GLU A 30 15.62 -6.98 8.75
C GLU A 30 14.72 -6.16 7.82
N LEU A 31 13.41 -6.12 8.11
CA LEU A 31 12.44 -5.33 7.35
C LEU A 31 12.26 -3.88 7.83
N ASP A 32 12.92 -3.47 8.90
CA ASP A 32 12.78 -2.11 9.43
C ASP A 32 13.18 -1.05 8.38
N ALA A 33 14.21 -1.35 7.58
CA ALA A 33 14.67 -0.45 6.53
C ALA A 33 13.62 -0.24 5.42
N VAL A 34 12.90 -1.30 5.02
CA VAL A 34 11.84 -1.16 4.01
C VAL A 34 10.65 -0.37 4.56
N HIS A 35 10.28 -0.60 5.82
CA HIS A 35 9.16 0.11 6.45
C HIS A 35 9.48 1.59 6.67
N SER A 36 10.67 1.92 7.19
CA SER A 36 11.10 3.30 7.41
C SER A 36 11.25 4.08 6.11
N THR A 37 11.76 3.46 5.03
CA THR A 37 11.85 4.06 3.70
C THR A 37 10.46 4.38 3.14
N ARG A 38 9.52 3.43 3.19
CA ARG A 38 8.12 3.67 2.79
C ARG A 38 7.49 4.81 3.60
N ALA A 39 7.69 4.83 4.92
CA ALA A 39 7.15 5.89 5.77
C ALA A 39 7.77 7.26 5.45
N ALA A 40 9.06 7.33 5.14
CA ALA A 40 9.72 8.58 4.73
C ALA A 40 9.18 9.10 3.40
N MET A 41 9.02 8.22 2.40
CA MET A 41 8.43 8.56 1.10
C MET A 41 6.96 9.00 1.25
N MET A 42 6.17 8.31 2.07
CA MET A 42 4.79 8.67 2.40
C MET A 42 4.71 10.06 3.02
N ARG A 43 5.51 10.35 4.07
CA ARG A 43 5.56 11.67 4.73
C ARG A 43 5.90 12.78 3.75
N LYS A 44 6.90 12.56 2.88
CA LYS A 44 7.29 13.51 1.84
C LYS A 44 6.11 13.84 0.90
N ALA A 45 5.38 12.82 0.44
CA ALA A 45 4.24 13.00 -0.45
C ALA A 45 3.05 13.70 0.24
N ILE A 46 2.73 13.29 1.47
CA ILE A 46 1.67 13.92 2.29
C ILE A 46 2.00 15.40 2.51
N GLY A 47 3.22 15.71 2.95
CA GLY A 47 3.67 17.08 3.17
C GLY A 47 3.60 17.95 1.91
N ALA A 48 4.01 17.41 0.77
CA ALA A 48 3.95 18.11 -0.52
C ALA A 48 2.52 18.36 -1.00
N HIS A 49 1.59 17.41 -0.79
CA HIS A 49 0.22 17.52 -1.28
C HIS A 49 -0.66 18.40 -0.37
N PHE A 50 -0.59 18.18 0.94
CA PHE A 50 -1.48 18.86 1.89
C PHE A 50 -0.90 20.15 2.48
N GLY A 51 0.44 20.38 2.38
CA GLY A 51 1.07 21.60 2.86
C GLY A 51 0.85 21.89 4.34
N GLY A 52 0.75 20.85 5.17
CA GLY A 52 0.48 20.95 6.60
C GLY A 52 -1.00 21.18 6.97
N LYS A 53 -1.90 21.17 6.00
CA LYS A 53 -3.35 21.23 6.27
C LYS A 53 -3.83 19.94 6.95
N PRO A 54 -4.83 20.02 7.86
CA PRO A 54 -5.43 18.84 8.47
C PRO A 54 -6.01 17.89 7.43
N ILE A 55 -5.80 16.59 7.62
CA ILE A 55 -6.33 15.53 6.76
C ILE A 55 -7.46 14.85 7.55
N ALA A 56 -8.70 15.05 7.13
CA ALA A 56 -9.87 14.58 7.89
C ALA A 56 -9.88 13.05 7.99
N SER A 57 -9.57 12.34 6.90
CA SER A 57 -9.60 10.88 6.90
C SER A 57 -8.66 10.26 5.87
N ALA A 58 -8.31 8.99 6.10
CA ALA A 58 -7.59 8.16 5.15
C ALA A 58 -8.11 6.71 5.16
N VAL A 59 -7.87 6.01 4.04
CA VAL A 59 -8.01 4.55 3.94
C VAL A 59 -6.63 3.94 3.68
N ASP A 60 -6.34 2.86 4.40
CA ASP A 60 -5.15 2.02 4.25
C ASP A 60 -5.59 0.65 3.70
N LEU A 61 -5.38 0.42 2.41
CA LEU A 61 -5.76 -0.81 1.72
C LEU A 61 -4.71 -1.90 1.95
N ALA A 62 -5.14 -3.09 2.36
CA ALA A 62 -4.31 -4.17 2.85
C ALA A 62 -3.47 -3.72 4.05
N SER A 63 -4.16 -3.22 5.07
CA SER A 63 -3.53 -2.58 6.24
C SER A 63 -2.72 -3.54 7.12
N HIS A 64 -2.81 -4.85 6.87
CA HIS A 64 -2.11 -5.87 7.64
C HIS A 64 -2.33 -5.67 9.15
N GLN A 65 -1.29 -5.63 9.97
CA GLN A 65 -1.35 -5.36 11.41
C GLN A 65 -1.49 -3.86 11.77
N GLY A 66 -1.75 -2.97 10.77
CA GLY A 66 -2.10 -1.57 11.00
C GLY A 66 -0.94 -0.60 11.21
N TRP A 67 0.29 -0.98 10.86
CA TRP A 67 1.45 -0.13 11.09
C TRP A 67 1.39 1.18 10.27
N PHE A 68 1.01 1.10 8.98
CA PHE A 68 0.84 2.30 8.16
C PHE A 68 -0.39 3.11 8.56
N SER A 69 -1.45 2.47 9.04
CA SER A 69 -2.60 3.15 9.63
C SER A 69 -2.18 3.99 10.85
N TRP A 70 -1.32 3.47 11.73
CA TRP A 70 -0.71 4.24 12.81
C TRP A 70 0.17 5.37 12.27
N GLN A 71 1.05 5.10 11.29
CA GLN A 71 1.89 6.14 10.68
C GLN A 71 1.07 7.29 10.08
N LEU A 72 -0.12 7.03 9.53
CA LEU A 72 -1.02 8.08 9.04
C LEU A 72 -1.47 9.02 10.16
N VAL A 73 -1.82 8.47 11.32
CA VAL A 73 -2.21 9.25 12.51
C VAL A 73 -1.05 10.11 12.99
N GLU A 74 0.18 9.56 13.05
CA GLU A 74 1.40 10.31 13.38
C GLU A 74 1.70 11.45 12.38
N ASN A 75 1.21 11.33 11.15
CA ASN A 75 1.34 12.36 10.11
C ASN A 75 0.11 13.29 10.00
N GLY A 76 -0.72 13.37 11.05
CA GLY A 76 -1.77 14.36 11.19
C GLY A 76 -3.12 13.96 10.58
N VAL A 77 -3.31 12.71 10.14
CA VAL A 77 -4.62 12.20 9.73
C VAL A 77 -5.51 12.03 10.95
N GLN A 78 -6.72 12.57 10.92
CA GLN A 78 -7.62 12.55 12.07
C GLN A 78 -8.29 11.18 12.26
N GLN A 79 -8.77 10.56 11.18
CA GLN A 79 -9.46 9.27 11.18
C GLN A 79 -8.86 8.35 10.12
N VAL A 80 -8.59 7.10 10.46
CA VAL A 80 -8.05 6.10 9.53
C VAL A 80 -8.94 4.86 9.52
N THR A 81 -9.22 4.34 8.33
CA THR A 81 -9.86 3.04 8.15
C THR A 81 -8.85 2.10 7.48
N GLY A 82 -8.38 1.09 8.21
CA GLY A 82 -7.63 -0.01 7.64
C GLY A 82 -8.59 -1.07 7.07
N ILE A 83 -8.32 -1.53 5.86
CA ILE A 83 -9.06 -2.61 5.19
C ILE A 83 -8.11 -3.79 5.00
N GLU A 84 -8.47 -4.95 5.57
CA GLU A 84 -7.63 -6.15 5.57
C GLU A 84 -8.50 -7.40 5.45
N PRO A 85 -8.25 -8.33 4.53
CA PRO A 85 -9.06 -9.54 4.38
C PRO A 85 -8.84 -10.59 5.48
N ARG A 86 -7.66 -10.65 6.09
CA ARG A 86 -7.29 -11.68 7.06
C ARG A 86 -7.76 -11.33 8.46
N SER A 87 -8.61 -12.18 9.03
CA SER A 87 -9.20 -11.96 10.36
C SER A 87 -8.16 -11.85 11.48
N GLU A 88 -7.08 -12.63 11.40
CA GLU A 88 -5.98 -12.59 12.35
C GLU A 88 -5.22 -11.26 12.33
N HIS A 89 -4.93 -10.71 11.15
CA HIS A 89 -4.30 -9.39 11.03
C HIS A 89 -5.20 -8.26 11.54
N VAL A 90 -6.51 -8.35 11.27
CA VAL A 90 -7.50 -7.41 11.81
C VAL A 90 -7.55 -7.47 13.35
N ALA A 91 -7.53 -8.68 13.92
CA ALA A 91 -7.53 -8.86 15.37
C ALA A 91 -6.24 -8.30 15.99
N ASP A 92 -5.11 -8.56 15.38
CA ASP A 92 -3.80 -8.03 15.78
C ASP A 92 -3.76 -6.52 15.74
N ALA A 93 -4.17 -5.93 14.60
CA ALA A 93 -4.21 -4.49 14.40
C ALA A 93 -5.09 -3.81 15.47
N ARG A 94 -6.28 -4.35 15.72
CA ARG A 94 -7.18 -3.83 16.77
C ARG A 94 -6.54 -3.91 18.15
N ALA A 95 -5.85 -5.00 18.47
CA ALA A 95 -5.23 -5.20 19.76
C ALA A 95 -4.08 -4.22 20.01
N VAL A 96 -3.16 -4.05 19.05
CA VAL A 96 -2.02 -3.15 19.21
C VAL A 96 -2.47 -1.68 19.22
N ILE A 97 -3.41 -1.29 18.36
CA ILE A 97 -3.93 0.07 18.30
C ILE A 97 -4.72 0.43 19.58
N ALA A 98 -5.43 -0.54 20.16
CA ALA A 98 -6.10 -0.33 21.45
C ALA A 98 -5.09 -0.12 22.58
N ALA A 99 -4.00 -0.90 22.63
CA ALA A 99 -2.94 -0.70 23.61
C ALA A 99 -2.24 0.65 23.46
N MET A 100 -2.13 1.17 22.24
CA MET A 100 -1.60 2.51 21.95
C MET A 100 -2.60 3.64 22.25
N GLY A 101 -3.83 3.34 22.66
CA GLY A 101 -4.87 4.34 22.95
C GLY A 101 -5.43 5.03 21.71
N LEU A 102 -5.35 4.41 20.54
CA LEU A 102 -5.70 5.01 19.25
C LEU A 102 -7.02 4.49 18.64
N SER A 103 -7.80 3.67 19.37
CA SER A 103 -9.04 3.06 18.87
C SER A 103 -10.10 4.05 18.40
N GLU A 104 -10.13 5.27 18.94
CA GLU A 104 -11.05 6.33 18.52
C GLU A 104 -10.63 6.99 17.19
N ARG A 105 -9.39 6.76 16.76
CA ARG A 105 -8.80 7.36 15.54
C ARG A 105 -8.58 6.36 14.41
N ILE A 106 -8.41 5.08 14.75
CA ILE A 106 -8.10 4.02 13.78
C ILE A 106 -9.08 2.87 13.97
N ARG A 107 -9.79 2.53 12.92
CA ARG A 107 -10.65 1.35 12.87
C ARG A 107 -10.18 0.40 11.77
N PHE A 108 -10.44 -0.90 11.96
CA PHE A 108 -10.12 -1.94 10.97
C PHE A 108 -11.36 -2.71 10.57
N GLU A 109 -11.52 -2.89 9.26
CA GLU A 109 -12.61 -3.63 8.65
C GLU A 109 -12.09 -4.85 7.93
N GLN A 110 -12.65 -6.01 8.26
CA GLN A 110 -12.33 -7.23 7.52
C GLN A 110 -13.03 -7.20 6.16
N CYS A 111 -12.25 -7.00 5.09
CA CYS A 111 -12.76 -6.91 3.73
C CYS A 111 -11.64 -7.14 2.72
N ASP A 112 -11.94 -7.86 1.64
CA ASP A 112 -11.06 -7.93 0.48
C ASP A 112 -11.05 -6.57 -0.24
N VAL A 113 -9.89 -6.18 -0.79
CA VAL A 113 -9.75 -4.92 -1.52
C VAL A 113 -10.72 -4.82 -2.69
N HIS A 114 -11.02 -5.93 -3.38
CA HIS A 114 -11.92 -5.95 -4.53
C HIS A 114 -13.39 -5.71 -4.13
N ASP A 115 -13.75 -5.97 -2.87
CA ASP A 115 -15.08 -5.73 -2.30
C ASP A 115 -15.19 -4.36 -1.62
N SER A 116 -14.08 -3.58 -1.58
CA SER A 116 -14.11 -2.24 -1.05
C SER A 116 -14.78 -1.27 -2.04
N SER A 117 -15.68 -0.44 -1.54
CA SER A 117 -16.38 0.52 -2.40
C SER A 117 -16.70 1.83 -1.65
N PRO A 118 -16.94 2.93 -2.38
CA PRO A 118 -17.36 4.20 -1.77
C PRO A 118 -18.69 4.13 -1.02
N GLU A 119 -19.60 3.25 -1.43
CA GLU A 119 -20.89 3.05 -0.76
C GLU A 119 -20.72 2.47 0.64
N ARG A 120 -19.68 1.64 0.84
CA ARG A 120 -19.36 1.02 2.13
C ARG A 120 -18.43 1.86 2.98
N PHE A 121 -17.43 2.46 2.38
CA PHE A 121 -16.34 3.11 3.12
C PHE A 121 -16.29 4.63 2.95
N GLY A 122 -17.03 5.19 1.99
CA GLY A 122 -16.94 6.61 1.63
C GLY A 122 -15.74 6.90 0.71
N THR A 123 -15.49 8.19 0.48
CA THR A 123 -14.28 8.66 -0.21
C THR A 123 -13.41 9.45 0.75
N HIS A 124 -12.09 9.38 0.56
CA HIS A 124 -11.13 9.94 1.51
C HIS A 124 -10.12 10.86 0.81
N PRO A 125 -9.69 11.94 1.47
CA PRO A 125 -8.62 12.79 0.97
C PRO A 125 -7.29 12.06 0.73
N LEU A 126 -7.06 10.96 1.45
CA LEU A 126 -5.83 10.17 1.35
C LEU A 126 -6.14 8.67 1.31
N VAL A 127 -5.55 7.97 0.34
CA VAL A 127 -5.66 6.52 0.20
C VAL A 127 -4.26 5.92 0.06
N LEU A 128 -3.96 4.89 0.84
CA LEU A 128 -2.75 4.07 0.71
C LEU A 128 -3.08 2.73 0.06
N CYS A 129 -2.18 2.26 -0.81
CA CYS A 129 -2.19 0.93 -1.41
C CYS A 129 -0.73 0.43 -1.43
N PHE A 130 -0.24 -0.01 -0.27
CA PHE A 130 1.16 -0.37 -0.06
C PHE A 130 1.35 -1.87 0.03
N GLY A 131 2.35 -2.39 -0.70
CA GLY A 131 2.75 -3.78 -0.61
C GLY A 131 1.66 -4.78 -1.05
N LEU A 132 0.68 -4.35 -1.84
CA LEU A 132 -0.50 -5.16 -2.14
C LEU A 132 -0.51 -5.73 -3.55
N ILE A 133 -0.39 -4.88 -4.57
CA ILE A 133 -0.82 -5.23 -5.92
C ILE A 133 -0.02 -6.37 -6.57
N TYR A 134 1.22 -6.54 -6.18
CA TYR A 134 2.08 -7.61 -6.68
C TYR A 134 1.79 -8.99 -6.04
N HIS A 135 0.88 -9.06 -5.06
CA HIS A 135 0.34 -10.28 -4.48
C HIS A 135 -1.01 -10.68 -5.08
N LEU A 136 -1.50 -9.97 -6.09
CA LEU A 136 -2.86 -10.14 -6.60
C LEU A 136 -2.87 -10.73 -8.01
N GLU A 137 -3.85 -11.60 -8.26
CA GLU A 137 -4.24 -12.03 -9.60
C GLU A 137 -4.91 -10.90 -10.39
N ASN A 138 -5.60 -9.97 -9.71
CA ASN A 138 -6.25 -8.81 -10.33
C ASN A 138 -5.76 -7.47 -9.77
N PRO A 139 -4.51 -7.08 -10.01
CA PRO A 139 -3.95 -5.81 -9.52
C PRO A 139 -4.69 -4.57 -10.05
N ILE A 140 -5.19 -4.63 -11.29
CA ILE A 140 -5.93 -3.50 -11.90
C ILE A 140 -7.27 -3.29 -11.19
N GLY A 141 -7.94 -4.35 -10.78
CA GLY A 141 -9.16 -4.28 -9.96
C GLY A 141 -8.91 -3.54 -8.64
N ALA A 142 -7.84 -3.88 -7.93
CA ALA A 142 -7.46 -3.21 -6.69
C ALA A 142 -7.12 -1.73 -6.90
N LEU A 143 -6.38 -1.37 -7.96
CA LEU A 143 -6.09 0.02 -8.30
C LEU A 143 -7.36 0.83 -8.64
N ARG A 144 -8.36 0.22 -9.30
CA ARG A 144 -9.67 0.84 -9.53
C ARG A 144 -10.42 1.10 -8.22
N ARG A 145 -10.32 0.21 -7.23
CA ARG A 145 -10.87 0.44 -5.89
C ARG A 145 -10.17 1.58 -5.18
N ALA A 146 -8.84 1.61 -5.21
CA ALA A 146 -8.07 2.72 -4.68
C ALA A 146 -8.51 4.06 -5.31
N ARG A 147 -8.69 4.10 -6.65
CA ARG A 147 -9.18 5.29 -7.35
C ARG A 147 -10.58 5.70 -6.90
N ALA A 148 -11.51 4.74 -6.79
CA ALA A 148 -12.89 5.00 -6.38
C ALA A 148 -12.99 5.55 -4.95
N LEU A 149 -12.13 5.07 -4.03
CA LEU A 149 -12.09 5.52 -2.64
C LEU A 149 -11.35 6.86 -2.46
N THR A 150 -10.63 7.34 -3.48
CA THR A 150 -9.94 8.65 -3.42
C THR A 150 -10.92 9.76 -3.76
N ALA A 151 -11.12 10.67 -2.83
CA ALA A 151 -12.00 11.84 -2.99
C ALA A 151 -11.49 12.77 -4.13
N PRO A 152 -12.35 13.57 -4.77
CA PRO A 152 -11.91 14.58 -5.73
C PRO A 152 -10.82 15.48 -5.13
N GLY A 153 -9.72 15.66 -5.87
CA GLY A 153 -8.52 16.37 -5.40
C GLY A 153 -7.68 15.62 -4.36
N GLY A 154 -8.10 14.42 -3.96
CA GLY A 154 -7.40 13.61 -2.96
C GLY A 154 -6.14 12.93 -3.51
N LEU A 155 -5.25 12.57 -2.61
CA LEU A 155 -3.99 11.88 -2.88
C LEU A 155 -4.17 10.37 -2.73
N CYS A 156 -3.70 9.60 -3.70
CA CYS A 156 -3.49 8.16 -3.56
C CYS A 156 -1.99 7.86 -3.67
N LEU A 157 -1.50 7.02 -2.78
CA LEU A 157 -0.13 6.54 -2.79
C LEU A 157 -0.14 5.03 -3.04
N VAL A 158 0.56 4.60 -4.07
CA VAL A 158 0.70 3.18 -4.44
C VAL A 158 2.15 2.78 -4.30
N GLU A 159 2.43 1.74 -3.51
CA GLU A 159 3.79 1.17 -3.39
C GLU A 159 3.77 -0.30 -3.77
N THR A 160 4.72 -0.72 -4.61
CA THR A 160 4.75 -2.09 -5.13
C THR A 160 6.15 -2.52 -5.57
N GLN A 161 6.38 -3.82 -5.57
CA GLN A 161 7.46 -4.42 -6.37
C GLN A 161 7.16 -4.23 -7.84
N VAL A 162 8.21 -4.12 -8.64
CA VAL A 162 8.13 -4.03 -10.10
C VAL A 162 9.06 -5.04 -10.77
N VAL A 163 8.69 -5.43 -11.98
CA VAL A 163 9.46 -6.33 -12.83
C VAL A 163 10.10 -5.56 -14.00
N PRO A 164 11.10 -6.12 -14.68
CA PRO A 164 11.60 -5.56 -15.93
C PRO A 164 10.49 -5.44 -16.98
N GLY A 165 10.38 -4.27 -17.61
CA GLY A 165 9.33 -3.99 -18.58
C GLY A 165 9.66 -4.47 -19.99
N MET A 166 8.62 -4.82 -20.74
CA MET A 166 8.66 -5.00 -22.18
C MET A 166 8.23 -3.72 -22.88
N ARG A 167 8.96 -3.34 -23.94
CA ARG A 167 8.71 -2.11 -24.72
C ARG A 167 8.61 -2.43 -26.19
N GLY A 168 8.05 -1.49 -26.96
CA GLY A 168 7.95 -1.57 -28.38
C GLY A 168 6.52 -1.69 -28.88
N PHE A 169 6.31 -2.52 -29.87
CA PHE A 169 5.02 -2.68 -30.55
C PHE A 169 4.65 -4.15 -30.61
N VAL A 170 3.38 -4.45 -30.53
CA VAL A 170 2.85 -5.76 -30.89
C VAL A 170 2.61 -5.77 -32.40
N ASP A 171 3.31 -6.66 -33.09
CA ASP A 171 3.16 -6.91 -34.50
C ASP A 171 2.32 -8.19 -34.70
N TRP A 172 1.34 -8.11 -35.59
CA TRP A 172 0.43 -9.21 -35.94
C TRP A 172 0.77 -9.81 -37.32
N GLY A 173 2.04 -9.76 -37.70
CA GLY A 173 2.52 -10.29 -38.96
C GLY A 173 2.13 -9.42 -40.18
N ASN A 174 1.45 -9.97 -41.17
CA ASN A 174 1.09 -9.24 -42.37
C ASN A 174 0.02 -8.15 -42.21
N HIS A 175 -0.56 -8.03 -41.02
CA HIS A 175 -1.47 -6.95 -40.70
C HIS A 175 -0.71 -5.67 -40.36
N ARG A 176 -0.99 -4.56 -41.03
CA ARG A 176 -0.44 -3.21 -40.72
C ARG A 176 -0.94 -2.64 -39.40
N PHE A 177 -1.45 -3.47 -38.51
CA PHE A 177 -2.03 -3.06 -37.24
C PHE A 177 -1.00 -3.18 -36.13
N VAL A 178 -0.35 -2.08 -35.84
CA VAL A 178 0.68 -2.01 -34.79
C VAL A 178 0.10 -1.34 -33.56
N ARG A 179 0.16 -2.01 -32.41
CA ARG A 179 -0.26 -1.42 -31.13
C ARG A 179 0.97 -1.17 -30.25
N PRO A 180 1.14 0.06 -29.72
CA PRO A 180 2.24 0.32 -28.81
C PRO A 180 1.99 -0.42 -27.48
N LEU A 181 3.03 -1.07 -26.96
CA LEU A 181 3.05 -1.57 -25.61
C LEU A 181 3.25 -0.40 -24.64
N LYS A 182 2.44 -0.34 -23.60
CA LYS A 182 2.53 0.67 -22.53
C LYS A 182 3.19 0.12 -21.27
N GLY A 183 3.47 -1.16 -21.25
CA GLY A 183 4.08 -1.87 -20.15
C GLY A 183 3.73 -3.34 -20.18
N SER A 184 4.13 -4.06 -19.13
CA SER A 184 3.93 -5.49 -18.98
C SER A 184 3.64 -5.88 -17.53
N PHE A 185 3.15 -7.11 -17.35
CA PHE A 185 3.09 -7.78 -16.06
C PHE A 185 3.96 -9.03 -16.09
N GLY A 186 4.76 -9.22 -15.03
CA GLY A 186 5.36 -10.50 -14.75
C GLY A 186 4.42 -11.38 -13.95
N ILE A 187 4.33 -12.65 -14.33
CA ILE A 187 3.61 -13.65 -13.53
C ILE A 187 4.59 -14.17 -12.48
N ILE A 188 4.19 -14.09 -11.21
CA ILE A 188 4.97 -14.59 -10.08
C ILE A 188 4.20 -15.76 -9.49
N ASP A 189 4.87 -16.89 -9.31
CA ASP A 189 4.38 -18.02 -8.53
C ASP A 189 4.71 -17.76 -7.05
N GLU A 190 3.73 -17.27 -6.31
CA GLU A 190 3.87 -16.98 -4.90
C GLU A 190 3.18 -18.07 -4.09
N THR A 191 3.93 -19.12 -3.79
CA THR A 191 3.44 -20.23 -2.96
C THR A 191 3.73 -20.00 -1.49
N ALA A 192 3.05 -20.76 -0.61
CA ALA A 192 3.30 -20.77 0.83
C ALA A 192 4.75 -21.16 1.21
N GLU A 193 5.46 -21.83 0.31
CA GLU A 193 6.88 -22.19 0.49
C GLU A 193 7.82 -20.99 0.35
N VAL A 194 7.39 -19.97 -0.41
CA VAL A 194 8.19 -18.76 -0.70
C VAL A 194 7.86 -17.64 0.29
N HIS A 195 6.58 -17.52 0.69
CA HIS A 195 6.08 -16.45 1.56
C HIS A 195 4.96 -16.95 2.47
N ALA A 196 5.28 -17.69 3.51
CA ALA A 196 4.33 -18.44 4.31
C ALA A 196 3.19 -17.62 4.95
N ALA A 197 3.45 -16.41 5.44
CA ALA A 197 2.46 -15.60 6.16
C ALA A 197 1.76 -14.54 5.29
N GLU A 198 2.45 -14.04 4.28
CA GLU A 198 2.00 -12.92 3.43
C GLU A 198 1.64 -13.35 2.01
N ALA A 199 1.82 -14.65 1.68
CA ALA A 199 1.58 -15.19 0.34
C ALA A 199 0.15 -14.99 -0.15
N SER A 200 0.01 -14.87 -1.45
CA SER A 200 -1.29 -14.97 -2.12
C SER A 200 -1.96 -16.31 -1.81
N THR A 201 -3.25 -16.27 -1.52
CA THR A 201 -4.04 -17.50 -1.29
C THR A 201 -4.25 -18.34 -2.56
N LEU A 202 -4.05 -17.75 -3.74
CA LEU A 202 -4.24 -18.37 -5.04
C LEU A 202 -2.92 -18.75 -5.74
N GLY A 203 -1.78 -18.25 -5.25
CA GLY A 203 -0.46 -18.52 -5.81
C GLY A 203 -0.15 -17.79 -7.12
N ILE A 204 -1.12 -17.15 -7.76
CA ILE A 204 -0.92 -16.37 -9.00
C ILE A 204 -0.84 -14.91 -8.67
N CYS A 205 0.31 -14.30 -8.93
CA CYS A 205 0.55 -12.89 -8.67
C CYS A 205 1.03 -12.18 -9.93
N LEU A 206 0.54 -10.95 -10.15
CA LEU A 206 0.89 -10.14 -11.32
C LEU A 206 1.59 -8.85 -10.86
N ALA A 207 2.91 -8.81 -11.03
CA ALA A 207 3.69 -7.62 -10.75
C ALA A 207 3.85 -6.76 -12.02
N PRO A 208 3.51 -5.46 -11.96
CA PRO A 208 3.67 -4.56 -13.11
C PRO A 208 5.13 -4.18 -13.32
N ASP A 209 5.48 -3.75 -14.53
CA ASP A 209 6.62 -2.86 -14.70
C ASP A 209 6.25 -1.41 -14.36
N THR A 210 7.27 -0.58 -14.14
CA THR A 210 7.07 0.81 -13.71
C THR A 210 6.26 1.65 -14.70
N GLU A 211 6.53 1.54 -16.01
CA GLU A 211 5.80 2.33 -17.02
C GLU A 211 4.36 1.88 -17.18
N GLY A 212 4.16 0.54 -17.15
CA GLY A 212 2.82 -0.05 -17.15
C GLY A 212 1.99 0.43 -15.96
N LEU A 213 2.59 0.46 -14.77
CA LEU A 213 1.93 0.97 -13.57
C LEU A 213 1.53 2.46 -13.72
N LEU A 214 2.45 3.32 -14.16
CA LEU A 214 2.16 4.73 -14.36
C LEU A 214 1.05 4.94 -15.40
N TRP A 215 1.12 4.21 -16.52
CA TRP A 215 0.10 4.27 -17.56
C TRP A 215 -1.28 3.78 -17.07
N ILE A 216 -1.33 2.68 -16.31
CA ILE A 216 -2.57 2.14 -15.73
C ILE A 216 -3.21 3.16 -14.79
N LEU A 217 -2.43 3.78 -13.90
CA LEU A 217 -2.94 4.78 -12.97
C LEU A 217 -3.56 5.98 -13.71
N GLN A 218 -2.94 6.45 -14.79
CA GLN A 218 -3.52 7.48 -15.66
C GLN A 218 -4.79 6.99 -16.37
N ALA A 219 -4.76 5.78 -16.91
CA ALA A 219 -5.88 5.21 -17.67
C ALA A 219 -7.13 4.94 -16.82
N ILE A 220 -6.97 4.69 -15.52
CA ILE A 220 -8.10 4.54 -14.58
C ILE A 220 -8.59 5.87 -14.00
N GLY A 221 -8.04 7.00 -14.44
CA GLY A 221 -8.54 8.33 -14.15
C GLY A 221 -7.83 9.07 -13.01
N PHE A 222 -6.60 8.75 -12.69
CA PHE A 222 -5.74 9.60 -11.88
C PHE A 222 -5.01 10.64 -12.73
N THR A 223 -4.71 11.78 -12.13
CA THR A 223 -3.83 12.84 -12.64
C THR A 223 -2.57 12.95 -11.78
N ASP A 224 -1.62 13.77 -12.18
CA ASP A 224 -0.36 14.01 -11.44
C ASP A 224 0.37 12.73 -11.02
N VAL A 225 0.31 11.71 -11.88
CA VAL A 225 0.92 10.41 -11.65
C VAL A 225 2.44 10.53 -11.78
N ALA A 226 3.16 10.35 -10.68
CA ALA A 226 4.62 10.48 -10.64
C ALA A 226 5.26 9.57 -9.60
N LEU A 227 6.47 9.12 -9.88
CA LEU A 227 7.31 8.42 -8.93
C LEU A 227 7.71 9.36 -7.78
N ILE A 228 7.87 8.79 -6.59
CA ILE A 228 8.44 9.44 -5.43
C ILE A 228 9.86 8.90 -5.28
N GLU A 229 10.84 9.79 -5.33
CA GLU A 229 12.24 9.43 -5.10
C GLU A 229 12.46 9.00 -3.65
N PRO A 230 13.07 7.82 -3.41
CA PRO A 230 13.42 7.38 -2.08
C PRO A 230 14.53 8.26 -1.48
N PRO A 231 14.72 8.23 -0.15
CA PRO A 231 15.92 8.79 0.47
C PRO A 231 17.17 8.09 -0.07
N ALA A 232 18.30 8.81 -0.14
CA ALA A 232 19.55 8.27 -0.66
C ALA A 232 20.09 7.08 0.16
N ASP A 233 19.78 7.06 1.46
CA ASP A 233 20.09 6.00 2.43
C ASP A 233 18.92 5.05 2.65
N GLY A 234 17.92 5.08 1.75
CA GLY A 234 16.74 4.24 1.81
C GLY A 234 17.04 2.76 1.53
N TYR A 235 16.02 1.93 1.74
CA TYR A 235 16.10 0.51 1.48
C TYR A 235 16.48 0.23 0.02
N GLU A 236 17.45 -0.66 -0.17
CA GLU A 236 18.08 -0.91 -1.48
C GLU A 236 17.10 -1.18 -2.63
N GLN A 237 16.03 -1.93 -2.40
CA GLN A 237 15.06 -2.21 -3.45
C GLN A 237 14.35 -0.95 -3.97
N HIS A 238 14.13 0.06 -3.12
CA HIS A 238 13.62 1.36 -3.56
C HIS A 238 14.69 2.17 -4.28
N VAL A 239 15.90 2.21 -3.74
CA VAL A 239 17.03 2.94 -4.33
C VAL A 239 17.39 2.41 -5.72
N TYR A 240 17.36 1.08 -5.90
CA TYR A 240 17.63 0.44 -7.19
C TYR A 240 16.40 0.23 -8.07
N GLY A 241 15.24 0.80 -7.72
CA GLY A 241 14.02 0.75 -8.53
C GLY A 241 13.41 -0.65 -8.67
N LYS A 242 13.66 -1.56 -7.71
CA LYS A 242 12.99 -2.87 -7.61
C LYS A 242 11.64 -2.77 -6.93
N ARG A 243 11.46 -1.72 -6.16
CA ARG A 243 10.22 -1.25 -5.58
C ARG A 243 10.06 0.22 -5.91
N VAL A 244 8.83 0.63 -6.17
CA VAL A 244 8.51 2.02 -6.49
C VAL A 244 7.34 2.49 -5.64
N MET A 245 7.34 3.77 -5.32
CA MET A 245 6.16 4.44 -4.78
C MET A 245 5.71 5.51 -5.76
N VAL A 246 4.42 5.47 -6.09
CA VAL A 246 3.78 6.41 -7.01
C VAL A 246 2.81 7.29 -6.23
N ARG A 247 2.89 8.59 -6.42
CA ARG A 247 1.83 9.52 -6.04
C ARG A 247 0.90 9.75 -7.22
N CYS A 248 -0.38 9.83 -6.96
CA CYS A 248 -1.36 10.19 -7.96
C CYS A 248 -2.55 10.91 -7.31
N THR A 249 -3.17 11.82 -8.04
CA THR A 249 -4.26 12.68 -7.56
C THR A 249 -5.56 12.32 -8.27
N ALA A 250 -6.66 12.21 -7.55
CA ALA A 250 -7.97 12.15 -8.18
C ALA A 250 -8.30 13.54 -8.76
N PRO A 251 -8.84 13.65 -10.00
CA PRO A 251 -9.27 14.93 -10.53
C PRO A 251 -10.17 15.68 -9.57
N ALA A 252 -10.05 17.00 -9.51
CA ALA A 252 -11.01 17.85 -8.82
C ALA A 252 -12.40 17.72 -9.49
N ALA A 253 -13.48 17.90 -8.70
CA ALA A 253 -14.84 17.86 -9.22
C ALA A 253 -15.13 19.04 -10.16
#